data_fd3779aeb2b367ba6da64921c878f334
#
_entry.id   fd3779aeb2b367ba6da64921c878f334
#
_cell.length_a   1.000
_cell.length_b   1.000
_cell.length_c   1.000
_cell.angle_alpha   90.00
_cell.angle_beta   90.00
_cell.angle_gamma   90.00
#
_symmetry.space_group_name_H-M   'P 1'
#
loop_
_entity.id
_entity.type
_entity.pdbx_description
1 polymer ?
#
loop_
_entity_poly.entity_id
_entity_poly.type
_entity_poly.pdbx_seq_one_letter_code
_entity_poly.pdbx_strand_id
1 'polypeptide(L)'
;VAQHILTRQKKKADTVTTMQLVKLTYIAHGMTLGLLGRALLDEQVEAWKYGPVVRSVYDAVSKYGSSPIETVVPHEFYSAYEGFLNSQEKDIIDYVSDTYGNIPAFTLSDATHAEGTPWYVTMQRVGGYYPRIPDDEIEIFYKNNVINKKHNRL
;
A
#
# COMPACT_ATOMS: atom_id res chain seq x y z
N VAL A 1 -0.81 7.62 6.38
CA VAL A 1 -1.11 7.08 5.04
C VAL A 1 -2.37 6.23 5.07
N ALA A 2 -2.35 5.10 5.78
CA ALA A 2 -3.47 4.16 5.79
C ALA A 2 -4.78 4.80 6.27
N GLN A 3 -4.74 5.62 7.32
CA GLN A 3 -5.94 6.32 7.79
C GLN A 3 -6.48 7.29 6.73
N HIS A 4 -5.61 7.94 5.98
CA HIS A 4 -6.02 8.85 4.90
C HIS A 4 -6.76 8.08 3.79
N ILE A 5 -6.23 6.91 3.40
CA ILE A 5 -6.90 6.03 2.42
C ILE A 5 -8.28 5.62 2.93
N LEU A 6 -8.34 5.14 4.16
CA LEU A 6 -9.60 4.68 4.76
C LEU A 6 -10.63 5.79 4.82
N THR A 7 -10.24 6.99 5.26
CA THR A 7 -11.12 8.15 5.35
C THR A 7 -11.68 8.52 3.97
N ARG A 8 -10.83 8.50 2.94
CA ARG A 8 -11.27 8.83 1.58
C ARG A 8 -12.26 7.80 1.03
N GLN A 9 -12.02 6.51 1.26
CA GLN A 9 -12.94 5.46 0.83
C GLN A 9 -14.29 5.57 1.55
N LYS A 10 -14.30 5.88 2.83
CA LYS A 10 -15.54 6.08 3.58
C LYS A 10 -16.36 7.26 3.06
N LYS A 11 -15.72 8.33 2.61
CA LYS A 11 -16.42 9.48 2.00
C LYS A 11 -17.17 9.09 0.72
N LYS A 12 -16.71 8.03 0.06
CA LYS A 12 -17.38 7.48 -1.14
C LYS A 12 -18.41 6.41 -0.79
N ALA A 13 -18.68 6.19 0.49
CA ALA A 13 -19.53 5.12 0.99
C ALA A 13 -19.01 3.71 0.66
N ASP A 14 -17.72 3.56 0.44
CA ASP A 14 -17.06 2.29 0.19
C ASP A 14 -16.49 1.70 1.46
N THR A 15 -16.49 0.36 1.55
CA THR A 15 -15.88 -0.36 2.65
C THR A 15 -14.50 -0.86 2.26
N VAL A 16 -13.59 -0.97 3.24
CA VAL A 16 -12.23 -1.44 3.04
C VAL A 16 -11.93 -2.53 4.06
N THR A 17 -11.39 -3.66 3.59
CA THR A 17 -10.94 -4.75 4.46
C THR A 17 -9.46 -4.62 4.78
N THR A 18 -9.00 -5.41 5.74
CA THR A 18 -7.58 -5.43 6.14
C THR A 18 -6.65 -5.66 4.94
N MET A 19 -6.92 -6.70 4.14
CA MET A 19 -6.07 -7.01 2.99
C MET A 19 -6.06 -5.88 1.97
N GLN A 20 -7.22 -5.28 1.68
CA GLN A 20 -7.28 -4.14 0.76
C GLN A 20 -6.44 -2.98 1.27
N LEU A 21 -6.59 -2.61 2.53
CA LEU A 21 -5.87 -1.45 3.08
C LEU A 21 -4.36 -1.68 3.09
N VAL A 22 -3.92 -2.87 3.46
CA VAL A 22 -2.49 -3.22 3.43
C VAL A 22 -1.94 -3.09 2.01
N LYS A 23 -2.65 -3.60 1.00
CA LYS A 23 -2.20 -3.50 -0.40
C LYS A 23 -2.25 -2.08 -0.93
N LEU A 24 -3.30 -1.32 -0.62
CA LEU A 24 -3.39 0.08 -1.03
C LEU A 24 -2.28 0.93 -0.43
N THR A 25 -1.93 0.68 0.82
CA THR A 25 -0.81 1.38 1.48
C THR A 25 0.51 1.07 0.79
N TYR A 26 0.75 -0.20 0.46
CA TYR A 26 1.94 -0.60 -0.30
C TYR A 26 1.98 0.09 -1.67
N ILE A 27 0.87 0.10 -2.40
CA ILE A 27 0.80 0.73 -3.73
C ILE A 27 1.09 2.23 -3.63
N ALA A 28 0.54 2.91 -2.62
CA ALA A 28 0.82 4.33 -2.38
C ALA A 28 2.31 4.58 -2.13
N HIS A 29 2.95 3.70 -1.35
CA HIS A 29 4.39 3.78 -1.12
C HIS A 29 5.18 3.57 -2.42
N GLY A 30 4.82 2.57 -3.21
CA GLY A 30 5.46 2.30 -4.51
C GLY A 30 5.30 3.45 -5.50
N MET A 31 4.10 4.01 -5.59
CA MET A 31 3.83 5.17 -6.46
C MET A 31 4.64 6.39 -6.03
N THR A 32 4.76 6.61 -4.72
CA THR A 32 5.55 7.74 -4.20
C THR A 32 7.03 7.56 -4.52
N LEU A 33 7.57 6.36 -4.33
CA LEU A 33 8.94 6.06 -4.72
C LEU A 33 9.17 6.30 -6.21
N GLY A 34 8.27 5.81 -7.05
CA GLY A 34 8.39 5.96 -8.50
C GLY A 34 8.24 7.38 -9.01
N LEU A 35 7.32 8.16 -8.43
CA LEU A 35 7.02 9.52 -8.88
C LEU A 35 7.96 10.56 -8.26
N LEU A 36 8.28 10.44 -6.98
CA LEU A 36 9.03 11.46 -6.24
C LEU A 36 10.46 11.04 -5.91
N GLY A 37 10.81 9.77 -6.11
CA GLY A 37 12.16 9.27 -5.80
C GLY A 37 12.48 9.21 -4.31
N ARG A 38 11.46 9.19 -3.45
CA ARG A 38 11.63 9.11 -2.00
C ARG A 38 10.52 8.28 -1.36
N ALA A 39 10.81 7.73 -0.18
CA ALA A 39 9.86 6.87 0.52
C ALA A 39 8.69 7.68 1.09
N LEU A 40 7.49 7.10 1.05
CA LEU A 40 6.31 7.61 1.74
C LEU A 40 6.29 7.11 3.18
N LEU A 41 6.68 5.86 3.37
CA LEU A 41 6.69 5.18 4.67
C LEU A 41 8.13 5.12 5.20
N ASP A 42 8.29 5.24 6.51
CA ASP A 42 9.60 5.13 7.17
C ASP A 42 9.87 3.73 7.72
N GLU A 43 9.05 2.75 7.35
CA GLU A 43 9.29 1.34 7.63
C GLU A 43 9.51 0.56 6.33
N GLN A 44 10.18 -0.58 6.43
CA GLN A 44 10.40 -1.44 5.27
C GLN A 44 9.19 -2.34 5.02
N VAL A 45 8.87 -2.54 3.73
CA VAL A 45 7.84 -3.47 3.31
C VAL A 45 8.38 -4.88 3.45
N GLU A 46 7.55 -5.81 3.90
CA GLU A 46 7.90 -7.23 4.06
C GLU A 46 7.17 -8.08 3.02
N ALA A 47 7.81 -9.17 2.61
CA ALA A 47 7.20 -10.15 1.71
C ALA A 47 6.54 -11.26 2.52
N TRP A 48 5.21 -11.28 2.52
CA TRP A 48 4.41 -12.29 3.21
C TRP A 48 3.78 -13.25 2.20
N LYS A 49 3.10 -14.28 2.68
CA LYS A 49 2.54 -15.33 1.83
C LYS A 49 1.63 -14.80 0.71
N TYR A 50 0.84 -13.78 1.00
CA TYR A 50 -0.13 -13.22 0.05
C TYR A 50 0.28 -11.87 -0.52
N GLY A 51 1.56 -11.59 -0.53
CA GLY A 51 2.11 -10.40 -1.14
C GLY A 51 2.81 -9.47 -0.16
N PRO A 52 3.14 -8.26 -0.63
CA PRO A 52 3.84 -7.28 0.21
C PRO A 52 2.95 -6.74 1.33
N VAL A 53 3.53 -6.55 2.50
CA VAL A 53 2.83 -6.11 3.71
C VAL A 53 3.59 -4.98 4.39
N VAL A 54 2.86 -3.94 4.75
CA VAL A 54 3.32 -2.91 5.68
C VAL A 54 2.88 -3.36 7.07
N ARG A 55 3.82 -3.88 7.86
CA ARG A 55 3.52 -4.56 9.13
C ARG A 55 2.74 -3.70 10.11
N SER A 56 3.10 -2.43 10.26
CA SER A 56 2.42 -1.54 11.21
C SER A 56 0.93 -1.36 10.87
N VAL A 57 0.62 -1.31 9.57
CA VAL A 57 -0.79 -1.22 9.12
C VAL A 57 -1.51 -2.52 9.40
N TYR A 58 -0.90 -3.65 9.06
CA TYR A 58 -1.49 -4.96 9.33
C TYR A 58 -1.79 -5.13 10.83
N ASP A 59 -0.83 -4.81 11.68
CA ASP A 59 -1.00 -4.95 13.12
C ASP A 59 -2.13 -4.06 13.65
N ALA A 60 -2.29 -2.86 13.08
CA ALA A 60 -3.31 -1.93 13.51
C ALA A 60 -4.74 -2.37 13.15
N VAL A 61 -4.91 -3.12 12.05
CA VAL A 61 -6.25 -3.42 11.51
C VAL A 61 -6.58 -4.91 11.41
N SER A 62 -5.63 -5.80 11.71
CA SER A 62 -5.84 -7.25 11.62
C SER A 62 -6.99 -7.74 12.50
N LYS A 63 -7.30 -7.03 13.58
CA LYS A 63 -8.43 -7.36 14.46
C LYS A 63 -9.79 -7.34 13.75
N TYR A 64 -9.90 -6.62 12.64
CA TYR A 64 -11.15 -6.58 11.87
C TYR A 64 -11.33 -7.82 10.98
N GLY A 65 -10.28 -8.60 10.75
CA GLY A 65 -10.34 -9.79 9.91
C GLY A 65 -10.80 -9.46 8.49
N SER A 66 -11.86 -10.15 8.05
CA SER A 66 -12.49 -9.90 6.75
C SER A 66 -13.62 -8.86 6.82
N SER A 67 -13.89 -8.32 8.01
CA SER A 67 -14.91 -7.29 8.19
C SER A 67 -14.38 -5.91 7.78
N PRO A 68 -15.27 -4.96 7.43
CA PRO A 68 -14.85 -3.60 7.13
C PRO A 68 -14.11 -2.95 8.29
N ILE A 69 -13.04 -2.24 7.98
CA ILE A 69 -12.24 -1.52 8.98
C ILE A 69 -12.99 -0.26 9.41
N GLU A 70 -13.09 -0.04 10.71
CA GLU A 70 -13.70 1.18 11.25
C GLU A 70 -12.71 2.33 11.31
N THR A 71 -11.50 2.07 11.84
CA THR A 71 -10.47 3.10 11.97
C THR A 71 -9.09 2.44 12.07
N VAL A 72 -8.07 3.15 11.60
CA VAL A 72 -6.66 2.73 11.76
C VAL A 72 -6.09 3.33 13.05
N VAL A 73 -6.33 4.62 13.27
CA VAL A 73 -5.90 5.34 14.47
C VAL A 73 -7.12 5.86 15.23
N PRO A 74 -7.03 6.02 16.56
CA PRO A 74 -8.12 6.61 17.32
C PRO A 74 -8.46 8.01 16.81
N HIS A 75 -9.75 8.36 16.82
CA HIS A 75 -10.29 9.62 16.31
C HIS A 75 -9.57 10.85 16.86
N GLU A 76 -9.21 10.81 18.11
CA GLU A 76 -8.54 11.90 18.82
C GLU A 76 -7.16 12.24 18.24
N PHE A 77 -6.57 11.35 17.46
CA PHE A 77 -5.24 11.55 16.87
C PHE A 77 -5.27 11.93 15.38
N TYR A 78 -6.44 12.07 14.77
CA TYR A 78 -6.53 12.30 13.32
C TYR A 78 -5.79 13.57 12.88
N SER A 79 -6.01 14.68 13.54
CA SER A 79 -5.38 15.94 13.15
C SER A 79 -3.86 15.93 13.30
N ALA A 80 -3.36 15.20 14.30
CA ALA A 80 -1.92 15.04 14.50
C ALA A 80 -1.26 14.30 13.35
N TYR A 81 -1.93 13.26 12.81
CA TYR A 81 -1.38 12.46 11.73
C TYR A 81 -1.50 13.12 10.36
N GLU A 82 -2.54 13.90 10.10
CA GLU A 82 -2.71 14.59 8.83
C GLU A 82 -1.60 15.60 8.53
N GLY A 83 -1.03 16.20 9.56
CA GLY A 83 0.04 17.19 9.42
C GLY A 83 1.37 16.60 8.92
N PHE A 84 1.54 15.28 8.91
CA PHE A 84 2.78 14.65 8.46
C PHE A 84 2.87 14.44 6.96
N LEU A 85 1.78 14.63 6.22
CA LEU A 85 1.75 14.44 4.77
C LEU A 85 1.74 15.80 4.06
N ASN A 86 2.62 15.97 3.09
CA ASN A 86 2.59 17.16 2.24
C ASN A 86 1.56 17.01 1.12
N SER A 87 1.34 18.08 0.35
CA SER A 87 0.31 18.09 -0.69
C SER A 87 0.56 17.07 -1.81
N GLN A 88 1.82 16.88 -2.22
CA GLN A 88 2.16 15.90 -3.25
C GLN A 88 1.88 14.47 -2.78
N GLU A 89 2.22 14.17 -1.54
CA GLU A 89 1.94 12.86 -0.95
C GLU A 89 0.44 12.60 -0.85
N LYS A 90 -0.32 13.59 -0.42
CA LYS A 90 -1.79 13.49 -0.36
C LYS A 90 -2.39 13.23 -1.73
N ASP A 91 -1.92 13.93 -2.75
CA ASP A 91 -2.40 13.76 -4.13
C ASP A 91 -2.15 12.33 -4.63
N ILE A 92 -0.96 11.77 -4.35
CA ILE A 92 -0.64 10.40 -4.73
C ILE A 92 -1.53 9.40 -3.98
N ILE A 93 -1.70 9.59 -2.69
CA ILE A 93 -2.54 8.71 -1.87
C ILE A 93 -3.99 8.76 -2.36
N ASP A 94 -4.48 9.94 -2.67
CA ASP A 94 -5.84 10.13 -3.21
C ASP A 94 -5.98 9.44 -4.56
N TYR A 95 -5.00 9.58 -5.44
CA TYR A 95 -4.99 8.89 -6.74
C TYR A 95 -5.04 7.38 -6.57
N VAL A 96 -4.23 6.83 -5.68
CA VAL A 96 -4.21 5.38 -5.40
C VAL A 96 -5.56 4.91 -4.85
N SER A 97 -6.09 5.64 -3.89
CA SER A 97 -7.40 5.33 -3.31
C SER A 97 -8.50 5.34 -4.37
N ASP A 98 -8.53 6.37 -5.21
CA ASP A 98 -9.55 6.52 -6.26
C ASP A 98 -9.42 5.47 -7.36
N THR A 99 -8.19 5.15 -7.74
CA THR A 99 -7.90 4.24 -8.86
C THR A 99 -8.04 2.77 -8.46
N TYR A 100 -7.55 2.41 -7.28
CA TYR A 100 -7.44 1.01 -6.86
C TYR A 100 -8.34 0.63 -5.70
N GLY A 101 -8.99 1.60 -5.06
CA GLY A 101 -9.75 1.37 -3.82
C GLY A 101 -10.93 0.44 -3.96
N ASN A 102 -11.49 0.30 -5.16
CA ASN A 102 -12.63 -0.60 -5.43
C ASN A 102 -12.21 -1.96 -5.99
N ILE A 103 -10.91 -2.18 -6.18
CA ILE A 103 -10.42 -3.46 -6.67
C ILE A 103 -10.51 -4.48 -5.52
N PRO A 104 -11.07 -5.68 -5.77
CA PRO A 104 -11.16 -6.70 -4.73
C PRO A 104 -9.79 -7.04 -4.14
N ALA A 105 -9.77 -7.32 -2.84
CA ALA A 105 -8.54 -7.66 -2.12
C ALA A 105 -7.76 -8.78 -2.80
N PHE A 106 -8.46 -9.78 -3.31
CA PHE A 106 -7.86 -10.92 -3.99
C PHE A 106 -7.09 -10.50 -5.24
N THR A 107 -7.68 -9.60 -6.03
CA THR A 107 -7.06 -9.08 -7.25
C THR A 107 -5.83 -8.23 -6.93
N LEU A 108 -5.92 -7.38 -5.91
CA LEU A 108 -4.77 -6.60 -5.45
C LEU A 108 -3.64 -7.51 -4.96
N SER A 109 -3.98 -8.55 -4.21
CA SER A 109 -3.01 -9.54 -3.75
C SER A 109 -2.32 -10.21 -4.92
N ASP A 110 -3.08 -10.76 -5.85
CA ASP A 110 -2.53 -11.44 -7.03
C ASP A 110 -1.59 -10.54 -7.83
N ALA A 111 -2.00 -9.30 -8.08
CA ALA A 111 -1.21 -8.36 -8.87
C ALA A 111 0.10 -7.98 -8.19
N THR A 112 0.09 -7.83 -6.86
CA THR A 112 1.27 -7.37 -6.12
C THR A 112 2.26 -8.48 -5.77
N HIS A 113 1.89 -9.76 -5.95
CA HIS A 113 2.85 -10.86 -5.77
C HIS A 113 3.04 -11.72 -7.03
N ALA A 114 2.61 -11.24 -8.18
CA ALA A 114 2.82 -11.91 -9.46
C ALA A 114 4.31 -12.00 -9.83
N GLU A 115 4.61 -12.90 -10.76
CA GLU A 115 5.98 -13.02 -11.30
C GLU A 115 6.49 -11.68 -11.83
N GLY A 116 7.74 -11.35 -11.49
CA GLY A 116 8.39 -10.10 -11.90
C GLY A 116 8.17 -8.93 -10.96
N THR A 117 7.29 -9.05 -9.95
CA THR A 117 7.10 -7.98 -8.96
C THR A 117 8.24 -7.94 -7.95
N PRO A 118 8.41 -6.82 -7.22
CA PRO A 118 9.42 -6.75 -6.15
C PRO A 118 9.27 -7.85 -5.09
N TRP A 119 8.04 -8.22 -4.76
CA TRP A 119 7.75 -9.32 -3.85
C TRP A 119 8.32 -10.64 -4.40
N TYR A 120 8.01 -10.94 -5.65
CA TYR A 120 8.44 -12.19 -6.29
C TYR A 120 9.96 -12.28 -6.35
N VAL A 121 10.63 -11.22 -6.78
CA VAL A 121 12.10 -11.17 -6.87
C VAL A 121 12.73 -11.36 -5.49
N THR A 122 12.20 -10.70 -4.47
CA THR A 122 12.69 -10.84 -3.10
C THR A 122 12.54 -12.27 -2.60
N MET A 123 11.39 -12.90 -2.82
CA MET A 123 11.14 -14.28 -2.39
C MET A 123 12.05 -15.27 -3.12
N GLN A 124 12.35 -15.03 -4.39
CA GLN A 124 13.28 -15.89 -5.15
C GLN A 124 14.73 -15.74 -4.68
N ARG A 125 15.13 -14.52 -4.32
CA ARG A 125 16.52 -14.24 -3.93
C ARG A 125 16.82 -14.60 -2.50
N VAL A 126 15.94 -14.25 -1.58
CA VAL A 126 16.16 -14.39 -0.14
C VAL A 126 15.36 -15.54 0.45
N GLY A 127 14.04 -15.57 0.21
CA GLY A 127 13.13 -16.53 0.82
C GLY A 127 13.02 -16.36 2.32
N GLY A 128 12.48 -17.39 2.99
CA GLY A 128 12.39 -17.43 4.44
C GLY A 128 11.21 -16.65 5.00
N TYR A 129 11.32 -16.26 6.28
CA TYR A 129 10.24 -15.60 7.01
C TYR A 129 10.29 -14.09 6.80
N TYR A 130 9.29 -13.57 6.11
CA TYR A 130 9.02 -12.14 5.95
C TYR A 130 10.26 -11.33 5.57
N PRO A 131 10.97 -11.72 4.49
CA PRO A 131 12.12 -10.94 4.05
C PRO A 131 11.67 -9.52 3.68
N ARG A 132 12.57 -8.56 3.85
CA ARG A 132 12.31 -7.16 3.52
C ARG A 132 12.45 -6.95 2.02
N ILE A 133 11.50 -6.23 1.44
CA ILE A 133 11.55 -5.85 0.03
C ILE A 133 12.27 -4.50 -0.06
N PRO A 134 13.44 -4.41 -0.72
CA PRO A 134 14.18 -3.15 -0.80
C PRO A 134 13.38 -2.05 -1.53
N ASP A 135 13.42 -0.84 -0.98
CA ASP A 135 12.73 0.31 -1.58
C ASP A 135 13.23 0.64 -2.98
N ASP A 136 14.53 0.44 -3.25
CA ASP A 136 15.07 0.69 -4.59
C ASP A 136 14.48 -0.25 -5.64
N GLU A 137 14.21 -1.49 -5.29
CA GLU A 137 13.54 -2.43 -6.20
C GLU A 137 12.08 -2.04 -6.42
N ILE A 138 11.39 -1.58 -5.37
CA ILE A 138 10.02 -1.08 -5.48
C ILE A 138 9.99 0.16 -6.39
N GLU A 139 10.91 1.08 -6.20
CA GLU A 139 11.02 2.31 -7.00
C GLU A 139 11.18 1.99 -8.48
N ILE A 140 12.14 1.13 -8.81
CA ILE A 140 12.43 0.75 -10.21
C ILE A 140 11.20 0.09 -10.84
N PHE A 141 10.56 -0.82 -10.11
CA PHE A 141 9.37 -1.51 -10.62
C PHE A 141 8.24 -0.53 -10.92
N TYR A 142 7.91 0.35 -9.98
CA TYR A 142 6.81 1.31 -10.16
C TYR A 142 7.12 2.31 -11.27
N LYS A 143 8.34 2.79 -11.34
CA LYS A 143 8.76 3.70 -12.41
C LYS A 143 8.60 3.06 -13.79
N ASN A 144 9.07 1.82 -13.96
CA ASN A 144 9.11 1.15 -15.26
C ASN A 144 7.81 0.47 -15.65
N ASN A 145 7.05 -0.06 -14.69
CA ASN A 145 5.94 -0.94 -14.98
C ASN A 145 4.57 -0.33 -14.67
N VAL A 146 4.52 0.73 -13.90
CA VAL A 146 3.25 1.36 -13.50
C VAL A 146 3.18 2.79 -14.05
N ILE A 147 4.19 3.60 -13.82
CA ILE A 147 4.19 5.03 -14.15
C ILE A 147 4.50 5.25 -15.64
N ASN A 148 5.56 4.62 -16.16
CA ASN A 148 6.04 4.84 -17.53
C ASN A 148 5.30 4.03 -18.57
N LYS A 149 4.46 3.06 -18.18
CA LYS A 149 3.65 2.30 -19.11
C LYS A 149 2.24 2.87 -19.17
N LYS A 150 1.66 2.86 -20.40
CA LYS A 150 0.27 3.30 -20.62
C LYS A 150 -0.75 2.38 -19.95
N HIS A 151 -0.31 1.23 -19.42
CA HIS A 151 -1.14 0.30 -18.69
C HIS A 151 -0.72 0.29 -17.23
N ASN A 152 -1.66 0.59 -16.34
CA ASN A 152 -1.43 0.51 -14.90
C ASN A 152 -1.28 -0.95 -14.48
N ARG A 153 -0.07 -1.35 -14.17
CA ARG A 153 0.23 -2.66 -13.58
C ARG A 153 0.68 -2.44 -12.15
N LEU A 154 0.08 -3.18 -11.25
CA LEU A 154 0.40 -3.09 -9.84
C LEU A 154 1.63 -3.92 -9.51
#